data_a80a556c60f10611f33e32dc07d2893b
#
_entry.id   a80a556c60f10611f33e32dc07d2893b
#
_cell.length_a   1.000
_cell.length_b   1.000
_cell.length_c   1.000
_cell.angle_alpha   90.00
_cell.angle_beta   90.00
_cell.angle_gamma   90.00
#
_symmetry.space_group_name_H-M   'P 1'
#
loop_
_entity.id
_entity.type
_entity.pdbx_description
1 polymer ?
#
loop_
_entity_poly.entity_id
_entity_poly.type
_entity_poly.pdbx_seq_one_letter_code
_entity_poly.pdbx_strand_id
1 'polypeptide(L)'
;MANQQTRLSDVFYALADPTRRKIVSVLGSGPASVSALAAPFEMALPSFMKHLAVLERSGVIRSNKVGRVRTCELRPKALSPAEQWMAGQRAAWEARSDRLSAFTEKLHREELTRDRNKQRQR
;
A
#
# COMPACT_ATOMS: atom_id res chain seq x y z
N MET A 1 -20.61 5.76 -10.92
CA MET A 1 -19.29 6.15 -10.41
C MET A 1 -18.74 5.03 -9.53
N ALA A 2 -17.47 4.73 -9.68
CA ALA A 2 -16.80 3.79 -8.79
C ALA A 2 -16.76 4.38 -7.37
N ASN A 3 -17.18 3.63 -6.35
CA ASN A 3 -17.07 4.06 -4.96
C ASN A 3 -15.62 3.92 -4.48
N GLN A 4 -15.33 4.43 -3.29
CA GLN A 4 -13.97 4.39 -2.73
C GLN A 4 -13.45 2.96 -2.55
N GLN A 5 -14.33 2.01 -2.20
CA GLN A 5 -13.95 0.61 -2.04
C GLN A 5 -13.51 -0.01 -3.37
N THR A 6 -14.22 0.29 -4.47
CA THR A 6 -13.83 -0.19 -5.79
C THR A 6 -12.48 0.38 -6.22
N ARG A 7 -12.27 1.69 -6.00
CA ARG A 7 -10.99 2.34 -6.29
C ARG A 7 -9.85 1.76 -5.47
N LEU A 8 -10.11 1.50 -4.19
CA LEU A 8 -9.15 0.87 -3.29
C LEU A 8 -8.74 -0.51 -3.79
N SER A 9 -9.72 -1.34 -4.15
CA SER A 9 -9.47 -2.68 -4.68
C SER A 9 -8.69 -2.64 -5.98
N ASP A 10 -9.00 -1.70 -6.88
CA ASP A 10 -8.30 -1.53 -8.15
C ASP A 10 -6.83 -1.17 -7.93
N VAL A 11 -6.54 -0.29 -6.97
CA VAL A 11 -5.17 0.08 -6.64
C VAL A 11 -4.40 -1.13 -6.09
N PHE A 12 -4.98 -1.86 -5.14
CA PHE A 12 -4.33 -3.06 -4.61
C PHE A 12 -4.11 -4.13 -5.67
N TYR A 13 -5.09 -4.32 -6.55
CA TYR A 13 -4.95 -5.26 -7.66
C TYR A 13 -3.80 -4.83 -8.58
N ALA A 14 -3.74 -3.55 -8.94
CA ALA A 14 -2.67 -3.02 -9.79
C ALA A 14 -1.29 -3.23 -9.17
N LEU A 15 -1.17 -3.10 -7.85
CA LEU A 15 0.12 -3.24 -7.15
C LEU A 15 0.43 -4.67 -6.74
N ALA A 16 -0.46 -5.62 -6.99
CA ALA A 16 -0.28 -7.03 -6.61
C ALA A 16 0.72 -7.79 -7.48
N ASP A 17 1.17 -7.21 -8.58
CA ASP A 17 2.06 -7.84 -9.54
C ASP A 17 3.46 -7.19 -9.49
N PRO A 18 4.56 -7.99 -9.47
CA PRO A 18 5.90 -7.43 -9.39
C PRO A 18 6.31 -6.58 -10.60
N THR A 19 5.85 -6.95 -11.80
CA THR A 19 6.10 -6.15 -13.01
C THR A 19 5.47 -4.77 -12.88
N ARG A 20 4.21 -4.72 -12.43
CA ARG A 20 3.51 -3.46 -12.26
C ARG A 20 4.15 -2.60 -11.18
N ARG A 21 4.59 -3.20 -10.06
CA ARG A 21 5.30 -2.44 -9.02
C ARG A 21 6.62 -1.87 -9.54
N LYS A 22 7.33 -2.60 -10.40
CA LYS A 22 8.57 -2.10 -11.00
C LYS A 22 8.31 -0.92 -11.94
N ILE A 23 7.24 -0.98 -12.73
CA ILE A 23 6.82 0.14 -13.59
C ILE A 23 6.56 1.39 -12.72
N VAL A 24 5.82 1.24 -11.65
CA VAL A 24 5.53 2.35 -10.73
C VAL A 24 6.82 2.92 -10.14
N SER A 25 7.77 2.08 -9.75
CA SER A 25 9.06 2.52 -9.20
C SER A 25 9.86 3.31 -10.21
N VAL A 26 9.89 2.87 -11.46
CA VAL A 26 10.59 3.59 -12.54
C VAL A 26 9.94 4.95 -12.78
N LEU A 27 8.63 5.00 -12.82
CA LEU A 27 7.88 6.25 -13.02
C LEU A 27 7.98 7.21 -11.83
N GLY A 28 8.39 6.72 -10.68
CA GLY A 28 8.68 7.57 -9.52
C GLY A 28 9.82 8.55 -9.77
N SER A 29 10.72 8.23 -10.72
CA SER A 29 11.82 9.13 -11.12
C SER A 29 11.41 10.16 -12.17
N GLY A 30 10.25 10.04 -12.76
CA GLY A 30 9.71 10.96 -13.76
C GLY A 30 8.99 10.25 -14.90
N PRO A 31 8.31 11.00 -15.76
CA PRO A 31 7.61 10.42 -16.92
C PRO A 31 8.56 9.68 -17.85
N ALA A 32 8.06 8.66 -18.52
CA ALA A 32 8.83 7.86 -19.45
C ALA A 32 7.94 7.37 -20.59
N SER A 33 8.54 7.21 -21.77
CA SER A 33 7.81 6.64 -22.91
C SER A 33 7.54 5.15 -22.68
N VAL A 34 6.51 4.64 -23.34
CA VAL A 34 6.20 3.20 -23.29
C VAL A 34 7.41 2.36 -23.71
N SER A 35 8.10 2.78 -24.78
CA SER A 35 9.29 2.07 -25.26
C SER A 35 10.38 2.01 -24.20
N ALA A 36 10.66 3.12 -23.53
CA ALA A 36 11.66 3.16 -22.47
C ALA A 36 11.27 2.32 -21.27
N LEU A 37 9.98 2.33 -20.90
CA LEU A 37 9.49 1.50 -19.80
C LEU A 37 9.57 0.01 -20.10
N ALA A 38 9.27 -0.39 -21.33
CA ALA A 38 9.23 -1.79 -21.73
C ALA A 38 10.62 -2.40 -21.89
N ALA A 39 11.63 -1.58 -22.23
CA ALA A 39 12.97 -2.05 -22.60
C ALA A 39 13.61 -3.00 -21.57
N PRO A 40 13.58 -2.75 -20.25
CA PRO A 40 14.22 -3.64 -19.29
C PRO A 40 13.46 -4.94 -18.99
N PHE A 41 12.26 -5.11 -19.52
CA PHE A 41 11.44 -6.29 -19.23
C PHE A 41 11.58 -7.34 -20.32
N GLU A 42 11.80 -8.60 -19.90
CA GLU A 42 11.86 -9.75 -20.82
C GLU A 42 10.47 -10.32 -21.03
N MET A 43 9.62 -9.56 -21.71
CA MET A 43 8.28 -10.03 -22.05
C MET A 43 7.84 -9.41 -23.37
N ALA A 44 6.88 -10.06 -24.02
CA ALA A 44 6.30 -9.57 -25.26
C ALA A 44 5.57 -8.24 -25.01
N LEU A 45 5.63 -7.34 -25.97
CA LEU A 45 4.99 -6.04 -25.86
C LEU A 45 3.49 -6.13 -25.54
N PRO A 46 2.71 -7.04 -26.13
CA PRO A 46 1.29 -7.16 -25.75
C PRO A 46 1.08 -7.47 -24.27
N SER A 47 1.93 -8.30 -23.66
CA SER A 47 1.86 -8.60 -22.23
C SER A 47 2.19 -7.37 -21.39
N PHE A 48 3.22 -6.64 -21.79
CA PHE A 48 3.61 -5.40 -21.12
C PHE A 48 2.47 -4.37 -21.19
N MET A 49 1.85 -4.22 -22.36
CA MET A 49 0.72 -3.29 -22.55
C MET A 49 -0.48 -3.63 -21.68
N LYS A 50 -0.72 -4.90 -21.39
CA LYS A 50 -1.77 -5.32 -20.47
C LYS A 50 -1.49 -4.84 -19.04
N HIS A 51 -0.24 -4.90 -18.60
CA HIS A 51 0.17 -4.37 -17.30
C HIS A 51 -0.03 -2.85 -17.22
N LEU A 52 0.34 -2.14 -18.27
CA LEU A 52 0.09 -0.68 -18.35
C LEU A 52 -1.39 -0.37 -18.28
N ALA A 53 -2.22 -1.13 -18.99
CA ALA A 53 -3.67 -0.92 -18.98
C ALA A 53 -4.28 -1.11 -17.59
N VAL A 54 -3.80 -2.09 -16.82
CA VAL A 54 -4.23 -2.30 -15.44
C VAL A 54 -3.87 -1.10 -14.58
N LEU A 55 -2.65 -0.60 -14.69
CA LEU A 55 -2.18 0.58 -13.94
C LEU A 55 -2.95 1.85 -14.31
N GLU A 56 -3.25 2.04 -15.61
CA GLU A 56 -4.08 3.18 -16.05
C GLU A 56 -5.49 3.10 -15.50
N ARG A 57 -6.10 1.93 -15.57
CA ARG A 57 -7.48 1.70 -15.13
C ARG A 57 -7.63 1.95 -13.63
N SER A 58 -6.62 1.64 -12.84
CA SER A 58 -6.61 1.91 -11.40
C SER A 58 -6.37 3.38 -11.06
N GLY A 59 -5.96 4.19 -12.04
CA GLY A 59 -5.62 5.59 -11.84
C GLY A 59 -4.21 5.83 -11.30
N VAL A 60 -3.42 4.79 -11.10
CA VAL A 60 -2.05 4.91 -10.56
C VAL A 60 -1.12 5.59 -11.57
N ILE A 61 -1.32 5.33 -12.85
CA ILE A 61 -0.60 6.02 -13.91
C ILE A 61 -1.57 6.67 -14.89
N ARG A 62 -1.05 7.63 -15.63
CA ARG A 62 -1.74 8.28 -16.71
C ARG A 62 -0.82 8.26 -17.92
N SER A 63 -1.39 8.08 -19.14
CA SER A 63 -0.60 8.18 -20.36
C SER A 63 -1.17 9.25 -21.29
N ASN A 64 -0.27 9.92 -22.01
CA ASN A 64 -0.59 10.90 -23.01
C ASN A 64 0.16 10.55 -24.29
N LYS A 65 -0.50 10.70 -25.42
CA LYS A 65 0.11 10.49 -26.73
C LYS A 65 0.36 11.84 -27.36
N VAL A 66 1.64 12.11 -27.66
CA VAL A 66 2.06 13.30 -28.40
C VAL A 66 2.73 12.82 -29.68
N GLY A 67 2.09 13.05 -30.82
CA GLY A 67 2.52 12.49 -32.10
C GLY A 67 2.44 10.97 -32.06
N ARG A 68 3.58 10.30 -32.29
CA ARG A 68 3.69 8.83 -32.24
C ARG A 68 4.16 8.29 -30.90
N VAL A 69 4.52 9.19 -29.96
CA VAL A 69 5.09 8.80 -28.67
C VAL A 69 4.01 8.81 -27.60
N ARG A 70 3.85 7.66 -26.93
CA ARG A 70 3.01 7.54 -25.76
C ARG A 70 3.90 7.63 -24.51
N THR A 71 3.60 8.60 -23.67
CA THR A 71 4.35 8.87 -22.43
C THR A 71 3.47 8.58 -21.24
N CYS A 72 4.02 7.86 -20.28
CA CYS A 72 3.35 7.52 -19.03
C CYS A 72 3.91 8.34 -17.88
N GLU A 73 3.06 8.68 -16.93
CA GLU A 73 3.48 9.35 -15.70
C GLU A 73 2.72 8.80 -14.51
N LEU A 74 3.37 8.82 -13.35
CA LEU A 74 2.78 8.38 -12.09
C LEU A 74 1.81 9.43 -11.59
N ARG A 75 0.70 8.97 -10.99
CA ARG A 75 -0.26 9.83 -10.30
C ARG A 75 -0.24 9.47 -8.81
N PRO A 76 0.66 10.08 -8.02
CA PRO A 76 0.85 9.67 -6.60
C PRO A 76 -0.42 9.77 -5.77
N LYS A 77 -1.30 10.73 -6.07
CA LYS A 77 -2.57 10.91 -5.35
C LYS A 77 -3.48 9.67 -5.42
N ALA A 78 -3.34 8.85 -6.47
CA ALA A 78 -4.11 7.63 -6.61
C ALA A 78 -3.77 6.60 -5.53
N LEU A 79 -2.60 6.69 -4.90
CA LEU A 79 -2.16 5.81 -3.84
C LEU A 79 -2.73 6.20 -2.46
N SER A 80 -3.25 7.42 -2.32
CA SER A 80 -3.71 7.94 -1.02
C SER A 80 -4.79 7.09 -0.35
N PRO A 81 -5.84 6.61 -1.06
CA PRO A 81 -6.83 5.74 -0.42
C PRO A 81 -6.23 4.45 0.15
N ALA A 82 -5.28 3.84 -0.55
CA ALA A 82 -4.60 2.63 -0.08
C ALA A 82 -3.73 2.93 1.14
N GLU A 83 -2.98 4.03 1.11
CA GLU A 83 -2.17 4.47 2.24
C GLU A 83 -3.02 4.74 3.47
N GLN A 84 -4.15 5.44 3.30
CA GLN A 84 -5.07 5.75 4.39
C GLN A 84 -5.68 4.49 4.98
N TRP A 85 -6.08 3.55 4.13
CA TRP A 85 -6.65 2.29 4.60
C TRP A 85 -5.63 1.51 5.42
N MET A 86 -4.40 1.37 4.90
CA MET A 86 -3.32 0.65 5.60
C MET A 86 -2.95 1.34 6.91
N ALA A 87 -2.84 2.67 6.91
CA ALA A 87 -2.54 3.44 8.11
C ALA A 87 -3.63 3.28 9.16
N GLY A 88 -4.89 3.26 8.73
CA GLY A 88 -6.03 3.04 9.64
C GLY A 88 -6.01 1.64 10.26
N GLN A 89 -5.69 0.61 9.48
CA GLN A 89 -5.57 -0.75 9.99
C GLN A 89 -4.41 -0.87 10.97
N ARG A 90 -3.27 -0.28 10.64
CA ARG A 90 -2.10 -0.28 11.52
C ARG A 90 -2.41 0.42 12.84
N ALA A 91 -3.04 1.61 12.79
CA ALA A 91 -3.39 2.37 13.98
C ALA A 91 -4.35 1.59 14.88
N ALA A 92 -5.35 0.94 14.29
CA ALA A 92 -6.31 0.12 15.04
C ALA A 92 -5.62 -1.09 15.71
N TRP A 93 -4.72 -1.74 14.97
CA TRP A 93 -3.97 -2.88 15.50
C TRP A 93 -3.03 -2.46 16.62
N GLU A 94 -2.29 -1.35 16.45
CA GLU A 94 -1.38 -0.81 17.46
C GLU A 94 -2.13 -0.38 18.73
N ALA A 95 -3.27 0.28 18.58
CA ALA A 95 -4.11 0.67 19.72
C ALA A 95 -4.59 -0.55 20.50
N ARG A 96 -4.98 -1.62 19.79
CA ARG A 96 -5.39 -2.88 20.40
C ARG A 96 -4.23 -3.52 21.16
N SER A 97 -3.05 -3.56 20.56
CA SER A 97 -1.84 -4.10 21.17
C SER A 97 -1.44 -3.32 22.41
N ASP A 98 -1.51 -1.98 22.37
CA ASP A 98 -1.21 -1.11 23.49
C ASP A 98 -2.17 -1.36 24.65
N ARG A 99 -3.47 -1.52 24.36
CA ARG A 99 -4.48 -1.84 25.39
C ARG A 99 -4.20 -3.18 26.06
N LEU A 100 -3.80 -4.19 25.28
CA LEU A 100 -3.45 -5.51 25.81
C LEU A 100 -2.20 -5.43 26.70
N SER A 101 -1.18 -4.67 26.28
CA SER A 101 0.03 -4.47 27.07
C SER A 101 -0.28 -3.74 28.38
N ALA A 102 -1.09 -2.68 28.33
CA ALA A 102 -1.50 -1.95 29.52
C ALA A 102 -2.29 -2.84 30.49
N PHE A 103 -3.17 -3.67 29.95
CA PHE A 103 -3.95 -4.63 30.76
C PHE A 103 -3.05 -5.65 31.44
N THR A 104 -2.09 -6.21 30.70
CA THR A 104 -1.12 -7.17 31.24
C THR A 104 -0.28 -6.55 32.35
N GLU A 105 0.20 -5.33 32.16
CA GLU A 105 0.96 -4.59 33.18
C GLU A 105 0.12 -4.34 34.43
N LYS A 106 -1.15 -3.97 34.26
CA LYS A 106 -2.06 -3.76 35.36
C LYS A 106 -2.24 -5.02 36.18
N LEU A 107 -2.46 -6.19 35.52
CA LEU A 107 -2.60 -7.48 36.20
C LEU A 107 -1.34 -7.83 36.97
N HIS A 108 -0.17 -7.61 36.38
CA HIS A 108 1.11 -7.89 37.04
C HIS A 108 1.28 -7.02 38.29
N ARG A 109 0.97 -5.72 38.22
CA ARG A 109 1.01 -4.83 39.39
C ARG A 109 0.05 -5.29 40.49
N GLU A 110 -1.14 -5.73 40.12
CA GLU A 110 -2.14 -6.22 41.09
C GLU A 110 -1.63 -7.49 41.79
N GLU A 111 -0.98 -8.39 41.06
CA GLU A 111 -0.37 -9.58 41.66
C GLU A 111 0.72 -9.22 42.66
N LEU A 112 1.62 -8.33 42.30
CA LEU A 112 2.69 -7.88 43.19
C LEU A 112 2.12 -7.24 44.46
N THR A 113 1.04 -6.48 44.34
CA THR A 113 0.39 -5.85 45.48
C THR A 113 -0.25 -6.90 46.37
N ARG A 114 -0.90 -7.91 45.81
CA ARG A 114 -1.48 -9.02 46.58
C ARG A 114 -0.42 -9.83 47.35
N ASP A 115 0.68 -10.12 46.70
CA ASP A 115 1.78 -10.87 47.31
C ASP A 115 2.39 -10.06 48.47
N ARG A 116 2.56 -8.76 48.31
CA ARG A 116 3.05 -7.88 49.40
C ARG A 116 2.08 -7.88 50.57
N ASN A 117 0.80 -7.80 50.34
CA ASN A 117 -0.21 -7.79 51.39
C ASN A 117 -0.24 -9.13 52.13
N LYS A 118 -0.06 -10.25 51.44
CA LYS A 118 0.04 -11.57 52.06
C LYS A 118 1.25 -11.66 52.98
N GLN A 119 2.40 -11.13 52.57
CA GLN A 119 3.61 -11.13 53.39
C GLN A 119 3.45 -10.27 54.65
N ARG A 120 2.70 -9.15 54.55
CA ARG A 120 2.45 -8.28 55.72
C ARG A 120 1.54 -8.90 56.77
N GLN A 121 0.69 -9.87 56.37
CA GLN A 121 -0.23 -10.53 57.26
C GLN A 121 0.38 -11.74 57.99
N ARG A 122 1.62 -12.09 57.69
CA ARG A 122 2.33 -13.20 58.37
C ARG A 122 3.02 -12.70 59.67
#